data_1079d133146e78cadcadfe13a3ef0e0f
#
_entry.id   1079d133146e78cadcadfe13a3ef0e0f
#
_cell.length_a   1.000
_cell.length_b   1.000
_cell.length_c   1.000
_cell.angle_alpha   90.00
_cell.angle_beta   90.00
_cell.angle_gamma   90.00
#
_symmetry.space_group_name_H-M   'P 1'
#
loop_
_entity.id
_entity.type
_entity.pdbx_description
1 polymer ?
#
loop_
_entity_poly.entity_id
_entity_poly.type
_entity_poly.pdbx_seq_one_letter_code
_entity_poly.pdbx_strand_id
1 'polypeptide(L)'
;MSTDSFRDKLESFENQFPERDYKIEIVCPEFTSVCPKTGQPDFGTMVFEYTPGKLCVELKSLKMYLQSFRNEGIFYENITNTIFDDFVAVVQPKWALLTATFTPRGGISSIIRVEHSA
;
A
#
# COMPACT_ATOMS: atom_id res chain seq x y z
N MET A 1 -0.63 16.31 -11.00
CA MET A 1 -1.52 16.32 -9.84
C MET A 1 -0.87 15.59 -8.67
N SER A 2 -0.92 16.19 -7.50
CA SER A 2 -0.30 15.60 -6.32
C SER A 2 -1.19 14.54 -5.68
N THR A 3 -0.59 13.45 -5.16
CA THR A 3 -1.30 12.41 -4.41
C THR A 3 -1.18 12.62 -2.91
N ASP A 4 -0.62 13.76 -2.48
CA ASP A 4 -0.35 14.01 -1.05
C ASP A 4 -1.61 13.94 -0.19
N SER A 5 -2.76 14.38 -0.73
CA SER A 5 -4.03 14.35 0.00
C SER A 5 -4.63 12.95 0.14
N PHE A 6 -4.12 11.96 -0.61
CA PHE A 6 -4.68 10.61 -0.53
C PHE A 6 -4.44 9.97 0.85
N ARG A 7 -3.32 10.31 1.49
CA ARG A 7 -3.00 9.82 2.85
C ARG A 7 -4.13 10.11 3.83
N ASP A 8 -4.84 11.22 3.66
CA ASP A 8 -5.90 11.62 4.58
C ASP A 8 -7.09 10.66 4.57
N LYS A 9 -7.19 9.80 3.56
CA LYS A 9 -8.24 8.79 3.49
C LYS A 9 -7.95 7.58 4.35
N LEU A 10 -6.66 7.33 4.68
CA LEU A 10 -6.28 6.21 5.52
C LEU A 10 -6.64 6.49 6.97
N GLU A 11 -7.26 5.51 7.60
CA GLU A 11 -7.64 5.58 9.00
C GLU A 11 -7.03 4.40 9.75
N SER A 12 -6.86 4.59 11.03
CA SER A 12 -6.37 3.56 11.93
C SER A 12 -7.30 3.48 13.14
N PHE A 13 -7.20 2.36 13.87
CA PHE A 13 -7.92 2.18 15.12
C PHE A 13 -6.98 1.62 16.17
N GLU A 14 -7.37 1.76 17.44
CA GLU A 14 -6.51 1.33 18.54
C GLU A 14 -6.33 -0.19 18.56
N ASN A 15 -5.06 -0.61 18.60
CA ASN A 15 -4.72 -2.01 18.78
C ASN A 15 -4.93 -2.36 20.26
N GLN A 16 -5.83 -3.30 20.54
CA GLN A 16 -6.16 -3.68 21.91
C GLN A 16 -5.15 -4.66 22.52
N PHE A 17 -4.19 -5.15 21.72
CA PHE A 17 -3.17 -6.07 22.19
C PHE A 17 -1.76 -5.56 21.86
N PRO A 18 -1.40 -4.34 22.32
CA PRO A 18 -0.14 -3.72 21.90
C PRO A 18 1.10 -4.43 22.45
N GLU A 19 0.93 -5.23 23.49
CA GLU A 19 2.05 -6.00 24.09
C GLU A 19 2.35 -7.29 23.33
N ARG A 20 1.50 -7.65 22.39
CA ARG A 20 1.65 -8.91 21.64
C ARG A 20 2.20 -8.60 20.26
N ASP A 21 3.24 -9.34 19.87
CA ASP A 21 3.80 -9.24 18.54
C ASP A 21 3.14 -10.27 17.63
N TYR A 22 2.02 -9.88 17.04
CA TYR A 22 1.34 -10.71 16.04
C TYR A 22 1.45 -10.05 14.68
N LYS A 23 1.27 -10.83 13.63
CA LYS A 23 1.40 -10.34 12.27
C LYS A 23 0.05 -10.35 11.58
N ILE A 24 -0.21 -9.28 10.83
CA ILE A 24 -1.40 -9.14 10.01
C ILE A 24 -0.95 -9.15 8.55
N GLU A 25 -1.61 -9.95 7.73
CA GLU A 25 -1.39 -9.95 6.28
C GLU A 25 -2.67 -9.52 5.59
N ILE A 26 -2.58 -8.50 4.75
CA ILE A 26 -3.72 -7.98 4.00
C ILE A 26 -3.39 -8.08 2.52
N VAL A 27 -4.20 -8.81 1.77
CA VAL A 27 -4.01 -9.02 0.34
C VAL A 27 -5.02 -8.18 -0.43
N CYS A 28 -4.51 -7.30 -1.30
CA CYS A 28 -5.33 -6.40 -2.11
C CYS A 28 -5.07 -6.71 -3.59
N PRO A 29 -5.83 -7.65 -4.19
CA PRO A 29 -5.53 -8.14 -5.54
C PRO A 29 -6.09 -7.28 -6.68
N GLU A 30 -6.83 -6.23 -6.35
CA GLU A 30 -7.54 -5.42 -7.35
C GLU A 30 -6.93 -4.03 -7.51
N PHE A 31 -5.66 -3.86 -7.17
CA PHE A 31 -5.02 -2.56 -7.30
C PHE A 31 -4.85 -2.19 -8.76
N THR A 32 -5.13 -0.94 -9.10
CA THR A 32 -4.91 -0.42 -10.44
C THR A 32 -4.41 1.02 -10.40
N SER A 33 -3.57 1.35 -11.37
CA SER A 33 -3.10 2.70 -11.64
C SER A 33 -2.95 2.85 -13.15
N VAL A 34 -2.29 3.90 -13.61
CA VAL A 34 -2.15 4.16 -15.04
C VAL A 34 -0.66 4.27 -15.38
N CYS A 35 -0.27 3.68 -16.51
CA CYS A 35 1.09 3.82 -17.01
C CYS A 35 1.34 5.28 -17.43
N PRO A 36 2.35 5.98 -16.85
CA PRO A 36 2.58 7.38 -17.20
C PRO A 36 3.06 7.59 -18.62
N LYS A 37 3.53 6.52 -19.30
CA LYS A 37 4.01 6.61 -20.68
C LYS A 37 2.88 6.40 -21.69
N THR A 38 1.98 5.45 -21.45
CA THR A 38 0.97 5.04 -22.44
C THR A 38 -0.45 5.43 -22.06
N GLY A 39 -0.70 5.77 -20.80
CA GLY A 39 -2.05 6.03 -20.30
C GLY A 39 -2.90 4.79 -20.13
N GLN A 40 -2.34 3.59 -20.36
CA GLN A 40 -3.08 2.35 -20.19
C GLN A 40 -3.14 1.93 -18.72
N PRO A 41 -4.22 1.24 -18.32
CA PRO A 41 -4.33 0.79 -16.94
C PRO A 41 -3.29 -0.28 -16.61
N ASP A 42 -2.69 -0.16 -15.44
CA ASP A 42 -1.81 -1.16 -14.84
C ASP A 42 -2.57 -1.84 -13.71
N PHE A 43 -2.36 -3.14 -13.56
CA PHE A 43 -3.03 -3.95 -12.55
C PHE A 43 -1.99 -4.63 -11.67
N GLY A 44 -2.32 -4.81 -10.41
CA GLY A 44 -1.41 -5.45 -9.49
C GLY A 44 -2.05 -5.91 -8.21
N THR A 45 -1.26 -6.62 -7.42
CA THR A 45 -1.64 -7.10 -6.09
C THR A 45 -0.74 -6.44 -5.08
N MET A 46 -1.34 -5.79 -4.08
CA MET A 46 -0.62 -5.23 -2.94
C MET A 46 -0.79 -6.16 -1.75
N VAL A 47 0.30 -6.59 -1.15
CA VAL A 47 0.26 -7.41 0.07
C VAL A 47 0.97 -6.63 1.17
N PHE A 48 0.20 -6.27 2.19
CA PHE A 48 0.74 -5.61 3.39
C PHE A 48 0.91 -6.65 4.48
N GLU A 49 2.10 -6.74 5.03
CA GLU A 49 2.39 -7.59 6.20
C GLU A 49 2.93 -6.67 7.28
N TYR A 50 2.39 -6.74 8.49
CA TYR A 50 2.89 -5.87 9.54
C TYR A 50 2.63 -6.41 10.94
N THR A 51 3.47 -5.96 11.88
CA THR A 51 3.27 -6.17 13.31
C THR A 51 2.78 -4.84 13.88
N PRO A 52 1.53 -4.76 14.34
CA PRO A 52 1.00 -3.49 14.82
C PRO A 52 1.65 -3.07 16.12
N GLY A 53 1.83 -1.77 16.28
CA GLY A 53 2.19 -1.15 17.56
C GLY A 53 0.91 -0.76 18.29
N LYS A 54 0.69 0.55 18.44
CA LYS A 54 -0.52 1.05 19.10
C LYS A 54 -1.75 1.07 18.20
N LEU A 55 -1.56 0.97 16.89
CA LEU A 55 -2.61 1.17 15.89
C LEU A 55 -2.65 0.03 14.89
N CYS A 56 -3.87 -0.25 14.40
CA CYS A 56 -4.10 -1.14 13.26
C CYS A 56 -4.72 -0.33 12.13
N VAL A 57 -4.47 -0.72 10.87
CA VAL A 57 -5.10 -0.05 9.74
C VAL A 57 -6.57 -0.45 9.63
N GLU A 58 -7.42 0.52 9.33
CA GLU A 58 -8.83 0.28 9.11
C GLU A 58 -9.05 -0.12 7.64
N LEU A 59 -9.66 -1.29 7.41
CA LEU A 59 -9.68 -1.91 6.08
C LEU A 59 -10.52 -1.18 5.05
N LYS A 60 -11.66 -0.62 5.45
CA LYS A 60 -12.49 0.15 4.52
C LYS A 60 -11.75 1.37 4.00
N SER A 61 -11.04 2.06 4.91
CA SER A 61 -10.25 3.23 4.53
C SER A 61 -9.08 2.83 3.62
N LEU A 62 -8.47 1.67 3.87
CA LEU A 62 -7.40 1.17 3.00
C LEU A 62 -7.92 0.94 1.59
N LYS A 63 -9.10 0.33 1.45
CA LYS A 63 -9.73 0.12 0.15
C LYS A 63 -9.96 1.45 -0.58
N MET A 64 -10.53 2.43 0.10
CA MET A 64 -10.79 3.75 -0.50
C MET A 64 -9.49 4.46 -0.86
N TYR A 65 -8.48 4.34 0.00
CA TYR A 65 -7.18 4.92 -0.26
C TYR A 65 -6.55 4.34 -1.53
N LEU A 66 -6.52 3.00 -1.66
CA LEU A 66 -5.93 2.35 -2.82
C LEU A 66 -6.67 2.69 -4.10
N GLN A 67 -8.00 2.81 -4.05
CA GLN A 67 -8.81 3.19 -5.20
C GLN A 67 -8.50 4.60 -5.70
N SER A 68 -7.96 5.47 -4.84
CA SER A 68 -7.60 6.83 -5.23
C SER A 68 -6.55 6.86 -6.34
N PHE A 69 -5.75 5.81 -6.48
CA PHE A 69 -4.66 5.77 -7.44
C PHE A 69 -5.07 5.29 -8.83
N ARG A 70 -6.32 4.86 -9.02
CA ARG A 70 -6.73 4.17 -10.25
C ARG A 70 -6.57 5.01 -11.51
N ASN A 71 -6.60 6.32 -11.40
CA ASN A 71 -6.44 7.22 -12.54
C ASN A 71 -5.10 7.99 -12.51
N GLU A 72 -4.19 7.61 -11.62
CA GLU A 72 -2.92 8.29 -11.44
C GLU A 72 -1.83 7.64 -12.29
N GLY A 73 -1.16 8.47 -13.11
CA GLY A 73 -0.05 8.01 -13.94
C GLY A 73 1.24 8.02 -13.14
N ILE A 74 1.59 6.88 -12.56
CA ILE A 74 2.75 6.76 -11.68
C ILE A 74 3.49 5.46 -11.99
N PHE A 75 4.83 5.51 -12.02
CA PHE A 75 5.65 4.31 -12.18
C PHE A 75 5.53 3.40 -10.96
N TYR A 76 5.72 2.10 -11.16
CA TYR A 76 5.54 1.07 -10.12
C TYR A 76 6.38 1.34 -8.87
N GLU A 77 7.64 1.72 -9.07
CA GLU A 77 8.56 1.99 -7.96
C GLU A 77 8.08 3.16 -7.11
N ASN A 78 7.60 4.20 -7.77
CA ASN A 78 7.16 5.41 -7.07
C ASN A 78 5.85 5.18 -6.33
N ILE A 79 4.89 4.48 -6.95
CA ILE A 79 3.60 4.26 -6.31
C ILE A 79 3.73 3.34 -5.11
N THR A 80 4.57 2.30 -5.21
CA THR A 80 4.78 1.37 -4.11
C THR A 80 5.39 2.08 -2.91
N ASN A 81 6.41 2.91 -3.14
CA ASN A 81 7.04 3.66 -2.05
C ASN A 81 6.10 4.70 -1.45
N THR A 82 5.32 5.38 -2.29
CA THR A 82 4.33 6.37 -1.80
C THR A 82 3.30 5.71 -0.90
N ILE A 83 2.74 4.58 -1.34
CA ILE A 83 1.75 3.85 -0.56
C ILE A 83 2.36 3.37 0.76
N PHE A 84 3.59 2.89 0.72
CA PHE A 84 4.24 2.40 1.93
C PHE A 84 4.51 3.52 2.92
N ASP A 85 4.97 4.68 2.45
CA ASP A 85 5.21 5.84 3.32
C ASP A 85 3.92 6.28 3.99
N ASP A 86 2.81 6.31 3.25
CA ASP A 86 1.52 6.68 3.81
C ASP A 86 1.06 5.67 4.86
N PHE A 87 1.23 4.37 4.57
CA PHE A 87 0.87 3.32 5.50
C PHE A 87 1.66 3.45 6.81
N VAL A 88 2.96 3.60 6.72
CA VAL A 88 3.82 3.72 7.91
C VAL A 88 3.47 4.97 8.70
N ALA A 89 3.21 6.09 8.03
CA ALA A 89 2.87 7.34 8.70
C ALA A 89 1.58 7.24 9.49
N VAL A 90 0.58 6.55 8.96
CA VAL A 90 -0.76 6.47 9.59
C VAL A 90 -0.84 5.36 10.64
N VAL A 91 -0.23 4.20 10.36
CA VAL A 91 -0.36 3.01 11.20
C VAL A 91 0.74 2.93 12.26
N GLN A 92 1.92 3.43 11.96
CA GLN A 92 3.09 3.42 12.85
C GLN A 92 3.40 2.01 13.37
N PRO A 93 3.60 1.04 12.46
CA PRO A 93 3.81 -0.36 12.85
C PRO A 93 5.20 -0.57 13.48
N LYS A 94 5.34 -1.62 14.26
CA LYS A 94 6.65 -2.04 14.76
C LYS A 94 7.52 -2.58 13.63
N TRP A 95 6.90 -3.26 12.69
CA TRP A 95 7.52 -3.80 11.48
C TRP A 95 6.47 -3.82 10.38
N ALA A 96 6.89 -3.59 9.15
CA ALA A 96 5.99 -3.69 8.00
C ALA A 96 6.76 -4.05 6.73
N LEU A 97 6.08 -4.76 5.85
CA LEU A 97 6.58 -5.10 4.52
C LEU A 97 5.42 -4.93 3.53
N LEU A 98 5.66 -4.19 2.47
CA LEU A 98 4.72 -4.11 1.35
C LEU A 98 5.35 -4.82 0.15
N THR A 99 4.62 -5.79 -0.38
CA THR A 99 5.00 -6.48 -1.62
C THR A 99 3.97 -6.12 -2.69
N ALA A 100 4.43 -5.46 -3.75
CA ALA A 100 3.60 -5.06 -4.87
C ALA A 100 3.99 -5.90 -6.09
N THR A 101 3.06 -6.71 -6.59
CA THR A 101 3.26 -7.56 -7.75
C THR A 101 2.39 -7.03 -8.89
N PHE A 102 3.02 -6.66 -10.00
CA PHE A 102 2.30 -6.08 -11.13
C PHE A 102 2.14 -7.09 -12.26
N THR A 103 0.97 -7.02 -12.91
CA THR A 103 0.65 -7.90 -14.04
C THR A 103 1.66 -7.69 -15.17
N PRO A 104 2.17 -8.78 -15.78
CA PRO A 104 3.15 -8.67 -16.85
C PRO A 104 2.67 -7.84 -18.03
N ARG A 105 3.60 -7.06 -18.59
CA ARG A 105 3.39 -6.27 -19.78
C ARG A 105 4.57 -6.52 -20.73
N GLY A 106 4.27 -6.93 -21.97
CA GLY A 106 5.30 -7.26 -22.91
C GLY A 106 6.22 -8.38 -22.42
N GLY A 107 5.70 -9.30 -21.61
CA GLY A 107 6.47 -10.40 -21.04
C GLY A 107 7.30 -10.02 -19.81
N ILE A 108 7.19 -8.76 -19.33
CA ILE A 108 7.96 -8.30 -18.17
C ILE A 108 7.03 -8.15 -16.97
N SER A 109 7.38 -8.81 -15.86
CA SER A 109 6.68 -8.65 -14.59
C SER A 109 7.61 -7.97 -13.58
N SER A 110 7.02 -7.28 -12.60
CA SER A 110 7.79 -6.58 -11.58
C SER A 110 7.21 -6.89 -10.20
N ILE A 111 8.11 -7.12 -9.26
CA ILE A 111 7.76 -7.25 -7.86
C ILE A 111 8.62 -6.26 -7.09
N ILE A 112 7.98 -5.40 -6.33
CA ILE A 112 8.68 -4.37 -5.55
C ILE A 112 8.36 -4.60 -4.08
N ARG A 113 9.41 -4.66 -3.25
CA ARG A 113 9.27 -4.88 -1.81
C ARG A 113 9.90 -3.73 -1.06
N VAL A 114 9.15 -3.19 -0.09
CA VAL A 114 9.63 -2.11 0.78
C VAL A 114 9.39 -2.54 2.22
N GLU A 115 10.41 -2.41 3.05
CA GLU A 115 10.36 -2.89 4.43
C GLU A 115 10.71 -1.76 5.41
N HIS A 116 10.10 -1.81 6.60
CA HIS A 116 10.30 -0.83 7.66
C HIS A 116 10.35 -1.54 9.01
N SER A 117 11.28 -1.12 9.85
CA SER A 117 11.35 -1.53 11.26
C SER A 117 11.48 -0.28 12.11
N ALA A 118 10.63 -0.19 13.12
CA ALA A 118 10.66 0.95 14.04
C ALA A 118 11.85 0.86 14.99
#